data_ea1009b0770e60b1efeb486f196fc257
#
_entry.id   ea1009b0770e60b1efeb486f196fc257
#
_cell.length_a   1.000
_cell.length_b   1.000
_cell.length_c   1.000
_cell.angle_alpha   90.00
_cell.angle_beta   90.00
_cell.angle_gamma   90.00
#
_symmetry.space_group_name_H-M   'P 1'
#
loop_
_entity.id
_entity.type
_entity.pdbx_description
1 polymer ?
#
loop_
_entity_poly.entity_id
_entity_poly.type
_entity_poly.pdbx_seq_one_letter_code
_entity_poly.pdbx_strand_id
1 'polypeptide(L)'
;LSWEERVQWVLKHTDVELENLYIVEEITKNSTPKRAISLMWNQRSVDTFLGLPFNIASYGLLLEIIAKEVNMVPEELIGNLGDVHLYSNHIEQAKEQIGRKYTHEERTELLKQAMGEENYNKAVDELMPFGGGLSEYFGKYNISPGLHTRKPFPLPTLKFSPCPITGISMEYQSIAQFQIENYESHPTIKAPLSN
;
A
#
# COMPACT_ATOMS: atom_id res chain seq x y z
N LEU A 1 -4.58 -7.82 -24.05
CA LEU A 1 -3.79 -8.72 -23.19
C LEU A 1 -3.10 -9.79 -24.04
N SER A 2 -1.82 -10.03 -23.79
CA SER A 2 -1.08 -11.15 -24.37
C SER A 2 -1.63 -12.49 -23.87
N TRP A 3 -1.19 -13.60 -24.46
CA TRP A 3 -1.57 -14.94 -23.99
C TRP A 3 -1.09 -15.17 -22.54
N GLU A 4 0.14 -14.78 -22.24
CA GLU A 4 0.76 -14.91 -20.93
C GLU A 4 0.01 -14.12 -19.87
N GLU A 5 -0.36 -12.87 -20.16
CA GLU A 5 -1.15 -12.02 -19.26
C GLU A 5 -2.53 -12.62 -18.97
N ARG A 6 -3.16 -13.22 -19.95
CA ARG A 6 -4.46 -13.89 -19.82
C ARG A 6 -4.36 -15.15 -18.97
N VAL A 7 -3.31 -15.95 -19.14
CA VAL A 7 -3.03 -17.12 -18.29
C VAL A 7 -2.83 -16.68 -16.84
N GLN A 8 -2.01 -15.66 -16.60
CA GLN A 8 -1.79 -15.11 -15.26
C GLN A 8 -3.10 -14.57 -14.64
N TRP A 9 -3.95 -13.97 -15.46
CA TRP A 9 -5.25 -13.52 -15.01
C TRP A 9 -6.13 -14.70 -14.56
N VAL A 10 -6.19 -15.80 -15.32
CA VAL A 10 -6.95 -17.01 -14.94
C VAL A 10 -6.45 -17.58 -13.62
N LEU A 11 -5.15 -17.76 -13.47
CA LEU A 11 -4.54 -18.28 -12.25
C LEU A 11 -4.81 -17.41 -11.01
N LYS A 12 -4.90 -16.10 -11.21
CA LYS A 12 -5.18 -15.15 -10.13
C LYS A 12 -6.67 -15.14 -9.71
N HIS A 13 -7.60 -15.41 -10.63
CA HIS A 13 -9.02 -15.19 -10.42
C HIS A 13 -9.86 -16.48 -10.42
N THR A 14 -9.22 -17.62 -10.56
CA THR A 14 -9.86 -18.94 -10.50
C THR A 14 -9.03 -19.88 -9.62
N ASP A 15 -9.65 -20.92 -9.08
CA ASP A 15 -8.97 -21.94 -8.28
C ASP A 15 -8.34 -23.05 -9.15
N VAL A 16 -8.00 -22.74 -10.41
CA VAL A 16 -7.41 -23.69 -11.34
C VAL A 16 -5.90 -23.68 -11.18
N GLU A 17 -5.32 -24.85 -10.90
CA GLU A 17 -3.89 -25.05 -10.79
C GLU A 17 -3.22 -25.22 -12.16
N LEU A 18 -1.96 -24.76 -12.27
CA LEU A 18 -1.16 -24.86 -13.50
C LEU A 18 -1.01 -26.29 -14.06
N GLU A 19 -1.17 -27.29 -13.20
CA GLU A 19 -1.03 -28.70 -13.60
C GLU A 19 -2.11 -29.15 -14.60
N ASN A 20 -3.21 -28.40 -14.71
CA ASN A 20 -4.32 -28.69 -15.59
C ASN A 20 -4.33 -27.78 -16.83
N LEU A 21 -3.24 -27.85 -17.63
CA LEU A 21 -3.01 -27.01 -18.79
C LEU A 21 -4.19 -26.94 -19.79
N TYR A 22 -4.91 -28.04 -19.97
CA TYR A 22 -6.08 -28.08 -20.86
C TYR A 22 -7.22 -27.19 -20.36
N ILE A 23 -7.52 -27.25 -19.06
CA ILE A 23 -8.57 -26.42 -18.44
C ILE A 23 -8.14 -24.93 -18.45
N VAL A 24 -6.88 -24.65 -18.12
CA VAL A 24 -6.33 -23.30 -18.19
C VAL A 24 -6.46 -22.75 -19.62
N GLU A 25 -6.11 -23.54 -20.63
CA GLU A 25 -6.20 -23.12 -22.02
C GLU A 25 -7.64 -22.85 -22.46
N GLU A 26 -8.58 -23.69 -22.09
CA GLU A 26 -10.00 -23.53 -22.44
C GLU A 26 -10.63 -22.30 -21.74
N ILE A 27 -10.38 -22.13 -20.45
CA ILE A 27 -10.84 -20.95 -19.70
C ILE A 27 -10.20 -19.69 -20.28
N THR A 28 -8.91 -19.71 -20.58
CA THR A 28 -8.18 -18.57 -21.15
C THR A 28 -8.76 -18.14 -22.49
N LYS A 29 -9.19 -19.07 -23.33
CA LYS A 29 -9.82 -18.76 -24.63
C LYS A 29 -11.21 -18.16 -24.50
N ASN A 30 -12.02 -18.68 -23.57
CA ASN A 30 -13.45 -18.45 -23.54
C ASN A 30 -13.90 -17.43 -22.49
N SER A 31 -13.19 -17.33 -21.38
CA SER A 31 -13.66 -16.58 -20.20
C SER A 31 -12.75 -15.39 -19.82
N THR A 32 -11.52 -15.29 -20.35
CA THR A 32 -10.64 -14.17 -19.99
C THR A 32 -11.01 -12.90 -20.73
N PRO A 33 -11.00 -11.75 -20.04
CA PRO A 33 -11.16 -10.45 -20.66
C PRO A 33 -10.09 -10.22 -21.72
N LYS A 34 -10.47 -9.63 -22.86
CA LYS A 34 -9.57 -9.32 -23.98
C LYS A 34 -9.22 -7.83 -24.05
N ARG A 35 -9.89 -7.02 -23.25
CA ARG A 35 -9.75 -5.57 -23.23
C ARG A 35 -9.47 -5.09 -21.82
N ALA A 36 -8.79 -3.97 -21.71
CA ALA A 36 -8.56 -3.27 -20.47
C ALA A 36 -9.37 -1.98 -20.42
N ILE A 37 -9.63 -1.48 -19.24
CA ILE A 37 -10.34 -0.23 -18.99
C ILE A 37 -9.56 0.60 -17.97
N SER A 38 -9.39 1.88 -18.28
CA SER A 38 -8.80 2.86 -17.37
C SER A 38 -9.86 3.87 -16.93
N LEU A 39 -9.71 4.40 -15.72
CA LEU A 39 -10.60 5.41 -15.16
C LEU A 39 -9.81 6.69 -14.87
N MET A 40 -10.34 7.82 -15.35
CA MET A 40 -9.81 9.14 -15.03
C MET A 40 -10.82 9.92 -14.20
N TRP A 41 -10.34 10.56 -13.10
CA TRP A 41 -11.17 11.49 -12.33
C TRP A 41 -10.51 12.86 -12.21
N ASN A 42 -11.35 13.88 -12.02
CA ASN A 42 -10.91 15.23 -11.76
C ASN A 42 -11.30 15.64 -10.35
N GLN A 43 -10.33 16.08 -9.56
CA GLN A 43 -10.53 16.52 -8.18
C GLN A 43 -10.02 17.94 -8.01
N ARG A 44 -10.93 18.87 -7.69
CA ARG A 44 -10.60 20.30 -7.57
C ARG A 44 -9.72 20.61 -6.38
N SER A 45 -10.01 20.00 -5.22
CA SER A 45 -9.32 20.25 -3.96
C SER A 45 -8.89 18.92 -3.34
N VAL A 46 -7.64 18.82 -2.97
CA VAL A 46 -6.99 17.56 -2.58
C VAL A 46 -6.24 17.71 -1.26
N ASP A 47 -6.86 17.28 -0.18
CA ASP A 47 -6.15 17.03 1.08
C ASP A 47 -5.29 15.78 0.93
N THR A 48 -3.97 15.95 0.89
CA THR A 48 -3.03 14.87 0.60
C THR A 48 -2.88 13.86 1.73
N PHE A 49 -3.12 14.25 2.98
CA PHE A 49 -2.89 13.36 4.11
C PHE A 49 -4.11 12.52 4.48
N LEU A 50 -5.27 13.15 4.69
CA LEU A 50 -6.49 12.43 5.07
C LEU A 50 -7.38 12.09 3.87
N GLY A 51 -7.53 13.00 2.90
CA GLY A 51 -8.51 12.85 1.81
C GLY A 51 -8.03 11.96 0.67
N LEU A 52 -6.87 12.24 0.12
CA LEU A 52 -6.39 11.60 -1.11
C LEU A 52 -6.28 10.07 -1.03
N PRO A 53 -5.80 9.44 0.06
CA PRO A 53 -5.73 7.99 0.16
C PRO A 53 -7.11 7.33 0.02
N PHE A 54 -8.13 7.90 0.64
CA PHE A 54 -9.51 7.41 0.54
C PHE A 54 -10.10 7.63 -0.86
N ASN A 55 -9.78 8.75 -1.50
CA ASN A 55 -10.22 9.01 -2.87
C ASN A 55 -9.62 7.99 -3.84
N ILE A 56 -8.32 7.71 -3.74
CA ILE A 56 -7.66 6.67 -4.55
C ILE A 56 -8.30 5.31 -4.33
N ALA A 57 -8.51 4.92 -3.08
CA ALA A 57 -9.15 3.64 -2.75
C ALA A 57 -10.57 3.53 -3.32
N SER A 58 -11.37 4.60 -3.20
CA SER A 58 -12.75 4.64 -3.70
C SER A 58 -12.83 4.55 -5.22
N TYR A 59 -12.01 5.32 -5.93
CA TYR A 59 -11.98 5.28 -7.40
C TYR A 59 -11.34 3.99 -7.93
N GLY A 60 -10.36 3.43 -7.20
CA GLY A 60 -9.78 2.12 -7.49
C GLY A 60 -10.85 1.01 -7.40
N LEU A 61 -11.62 1.00 -6.32
CA LEU A 61 -12.74 0.08 -6.16
C LEU A 61 -13.79 0.24 -7.27
N LEU A 62 -14.12 1.48 -7.64
CA LEU A 62 -15.04 1.75 -8.73
C LEU A 62 -14.53 1.21 -10.06
N LEU A 63 -13.24 1.40 -10.36
CA LEU A 63 -12.61 0.86 -11.57
C LEU A 63 -12.70 -0.67 -11.61
N GLU A 64 -12.40 -1.35 -10.51
CA GLU A 64 -12.50 -2.82 -10.39
C GLU A 64 -13.95 -3.32 -10.64
N ILE A 65 -14.94 -2.65 -10.04
CA ILE A 65 -16.35 -2.99 -10.22
C ILE A 65 -16.75 -2.83 -11.69
N ILE A 66 -16.46 -1.68 -12.30
CA ILE A 66 -16.82 -1.41 -13.70
C ILE A 66 -16.11 -2.40 -14.62
N ALA A 67 -14.82 -2.64 -14.42
CA ALA A 67 -14.05 -3.56 -15.24
C ALA A 67 -14.69 -4.96 -15.26
N LYS A 68 -15.14 -5.44 -14.10
CA LYS A 68 -15.80 -6.72 -13.99
C LYS A 68 -17.18 -6.76 -14.67
N GLU A 69 -17.98 -5.71 -14.49
CA GLU A 69 -19.30 -5.61 -15.12
C GLU A 69 -19.25 -5.65 -16.66
N VAL A 70 -18.20 -5.06 -17.23
CA VAL A 70 -18.02 -5.00 -18.68
C VAL A 70 -17.11 -6.09 -19.24
N ASN A 71 -16.70 -7.04 -18.43
CA ASN A 71 -15.75 -8.10 -18.76
C ASN A 71 -14.45 -7.55 -19.37
N MET A 72 -13.84 -6.59 -18.65
CA MET A 72 -12.54 -6.00 -18.94
C MET A 72 -11.58 -6.17 -17.76
N VAL A 73 -10.30 -5.91 -17.98
CA VAL A 73 -9.29 -5.86 -16.92
C VAL A 73 -9.11 -4.41 -16.49
N PRO A 74 -9.09 -4.10 -15.19
CA PRO A 74 -8.71 -2.77 -14.74
C PRO A 74 -7.23 -2.54 -15.08
N GLU A 75 -6.90 -1.34 -15.62
CA GLU A 75 -5.55 -1.02 -16.09
C GLU A 75 -4.98 0.17 -15.33
N GLU A 76 -5.46 1.36 -15.60
CA GLU A 76 -4.93 2.57 -14.99
C GLU A 76 -5.99 3.37 -14.26
N LEU A 77 -5.62 3.90 -13.10
CA LEU A 77 -6.40 4.89 -12.36
C LEU A 77 -5.67 6.23 -12.45
N ILE A 78 -6.24 7.19 -13.17
CA ILE A 78 -5.62 8.47 -13.49
C ILE A 78 -6.32 9.59 -12.72
N GLY A 79 -5.60 10.28 -11.83
CA GLY A 79 -6.11 11.41 -11.07
C GLY A 79 -5.60 12.75 -11.60
N ASN A 80 -6.49 13.61 -12.09
CA ASN A 80 -6.20 15.01 -12.33
C ASN A 80 -6.49 15.80 -11.06
N LEU A 81 -5.43 16.19 -10.36
CA LEU A 81 -5.48 16.82 -9.05
C LEU A 81 -5.24 18.33 -9.19
N GLY A 82 -6.21 19.13 -8.74
CA GLY A 82 -6.17 20.59 -8.80
C GLY A 82 -5.38 21.20 -7.64
N ASP A 83 -6.08 21.82 -6.69
CA ASP A 83 -5.46 22.43 -5.50
C ASP A 83 -5.01 21.34 -4.53
N VAL A 84 -3.76 20.88 -4.70
CA VAL A 84 -3.13 19.85 -3.88
C VAL A 84 -2.46 20.51 -2.69
N HIS A 85 -2.88 20.17 -1.48
CA HIS A 85 -2.40 20.78 -0.26
C HIS A 85 -2.20 19.78 0.88
N LEU A 86 -1.32 20.15 1.80
CA LEU A 86 -1.11 19.51 3.09
C LEU A 86 -1.42 20.53 4.18
N TYR A 87 -2.36 20.22 5.04
CA TYR A 87 -2.66 21.10 6.17
C TYR A 87 -1.49 21.21 7.14
N SER A 88 -1.26 22.40 7.70
CA SER A 88 -0.13 22.67 8.59
C SER A 88 -0.13 21.79 9.85
N ASN A 89 -1.31 21.43 10.35
CA ASN A 89 -1.48 20.52 11.49
C ASN A 89 -1.25 19.03 11.16
N HIS A 90 -0.95 18.68 9.89
CA HIS A 90 -0.65 17.31 9.46
C HIS A 90 0.82 17.12 9.05
N ILE A 91 1.67 18.14 9.15
CA ILE A 91 3.06 18.07 8.69
C ILE A 91 3.86 17.00 9.43
N GLU A 92 3.73 16.92 10.74
CA GLU A 92 4.48 15.93 11.53
C GLU A 92 3.99 14.51 11.26
N GLN A 93 2.70 14.31 11.10
CA GLN A 93 2.12 13.03 10.71
C GLN A 93 2.57 12.59 9.31
N ALA A 94 2.61 13.53 8.36
CA ALA A 94 3.13 13.26 7.03
C ALA A 94 4.61 12.87 7.05
N LYS A 95 5.44 13.57 7.83
CA LYS A 95 6.85 13.21 8.04
C LYS A 95 7.01 11.83 8.65
N GLU A 96 6.16 11.45 9.61
CA GLU A 96 6.17 10.11 10.18
C GLU A 96 5.84 9.04 9.12
N GLN A 97 4.87 9.30 8.25
CA GLN A 97 4.44 8.37 7.22
C GLN A 97 5.47 8.18 6.10
N ILE A 98 5.98 9.28 5.53
CA ILE A 98 6.95 9.24 4.42
C ILE A 98 8.38 8.97 4.88
N GLY A 99 8.62 9.09 6.16
CA GLY A 99 9.90 8.92 6.79
C GLY A 99 10.68 10.21 7.01
N ARG A 100 11.46 10.21 8.06
CA ARG A 100 12.36 11.28 8.45
C ARG A 100 13.70 10.73 8.91
N LYS A 101 14.71 11.57 8.97
CA LYS A 101 15.96 11.22 9.63
C LYS A 101 15.74 11.24 11.14
N TYR A 102 16.28 10.24 11.80
CA TYR A 102 16.34 10.28 13.26
C TYR A 102 17.28 11.38 13.76
N THR A 103 16.89 12.05 14.83
CA THR A 103 17.80 12.92 15.54
C THR A 103 18.93 12.11 16.21
N HIS A 104 19.96 12.80 16.71
CA HIS A 104 21.04 12.10 17.43
C HIS A 104 20.52 11.42 18.70
N GLU A 105 19.62 12.08 19.42
CA GLU A 105 18.99 11.59 20.64
C GLU A 105 18.15 10.33 20.38
N GLU A 106 17.33 10.36 19.34
CA GLU A 106 16.53 9.19 18.94
C GLU A 106 17.40 8.01 18.53
N ARG A 107 18.45 8.25 17.79
CA ARG A 107 19.42 7.20 17.43
C ARG A 107 20.13 6.62 18.66
N THR A 108 20.46 7.47 19.60
CA THR A 108 21.06 7.05 20.88
C THR A 108 20.10 6.18 21.66
N GLU A 109 18.85 6.54 21.73
CA GLU A 109 17.82 5.75 22.41
C GLU A 109 17.60 4.38 21.74
N LEU A 110 17.54 4.37 20.41
CA LEU A 110 17.48 3.11 19.65
C LEU A 110 18.72 2.23 19.89
N LEU A 111 19.89 2.83 20.02
CA LEU A 111 21.11 2.09 20.33
C LEU A 111 21.06 1.50 21.74
N LYS A 112 20.58 2.23 22.73
CA LYS A 112 20.38 1.73 24.10
C LYS A 112 19.41 0.53 24.10
N GLN A 113 18.31 0.64 23.38
CA GLN A 113 17.33 -0.45 23.26
C GLN A 113 17.94 -1.69 22.58
N ALA A 114 18.73 -1.50 21.52
CA ALA A 114 19.37 -2.59 20.78
C ALA A 114 20.49 -3.30 21.54
N MET A 115 21.28 -2.57 22.32
CA MET A 115 22.42 -3.08 23.08
C MET A 115 22.03 -3.56 24.49
N GLY A 116 20.97 -2.99 25.05
CA GLY A 116 20.70 -3.00 26.49
C GLY A 116 21.47 -1.90 27.21
N GLU A 117 20.85 -1.31 28.22
CA GLU A 117 21.36 -0.13 28.93
C GLU A 117 22.74 -0.33 29.57
N GLU A 118 23.00 -1.51 30.11
CA GLU A 118 24.28 -1.86 30.73
C GLU A 118 25.43 -1.86 29.70
N ASN A 119 25.21 -2.49 28.53
CA ASN A 119 26.23 -2.55 27.48
C ASN A 119 26.45 -1.17 26.85
N TYR A 120 25.39 -0.35 26.72
CA TYR A 120 25.50 1.00 26.22
C TYR A 120 26.37 1.86 27.16
N ASN A 121 26.10 1.84 28.47
CA ASN A 121 26.89 2.59 29.46
C ASN A 121 28.37 2.16 29.44
N LYS A 122 28.64 0.87 29.35
CA LYS A 122 29.99 0.34 29.20
C LYS A 122 30.71 0.90 27.95
N ALA A 123 30.03 0.91 26.80
CA ALA A 123 30.57 1.44 25.57
C ALA A 123 30.82 2.96 25.64
N VAL A 124 29.95 3.71 26.31
CA VAL A 124 30.15 5.14 26.55
C VAL A 124 31.37 5.39 27.45
N ASP A 125 31.50 4.65 28.56
CA ASP A 125 32.63 4.79 29.51
C ASP A 125 33.96 4.45 28.85
N GLU A 126 34.00 3.48 27.93
CA GLU A 126 35.17 3.08 27.18
C GLU A 126 35.61 4.11 26.13
N LEU A 127 34.63 4.77 25.45
CA LEU A 127 34.90 5.67 24.31
C LEU A 127 35.12 7.14 24.72
N MET A 128 34.38 7.63 25.72
CA MET A 128 34.40 9.04 26.13
C MET A 128 35.79 9.55 26.55
N PRO A 129 36.62 8.78 27.29
CA PRO A 129 37.97 9.24 27.70
C PRO A 129 38.90 9.51 26.52
N PHE A 130 38.63 8.91 25.36
CA PHE A 130 39.49 9.01 24.17
C PHE A 130 38.88 9.92 23.07
N GLY A 131 37.79 10.63 23.35
CA GLY A 131 37.09 11.45 22.34
C GLY A 131 36.41 10.62 21.25
N GLY A 132 36.20 9.31 21.47
CA GLY A 132 35.52 8.42 20.55
C GLY A 132 34.02 8.66 20.54
N GLY A 133 33.39 8.51 19.38
CA GLY A 133 31.95 8.61 19.21
C GLY A 133 31.28 7.26 19.00
N LEU A 134 29.99 7.18 19.24
CA LEU A 134 29.18 5.96 19.07
C LEU A 134 28.92 5.56 17.59
N SER A 135 29.62 6.20 16.62
CA SER A 135 29.39 6.00 15.19
C SER A 135 29.58 4.55 14.73
N GLU A 136 30.55 3.85 15.29
CA GLU A 136 30.81 2.43 14.99
C GLU A 136 29.66 1.54 15.47
N TYR A 137 29.14 1.79 16.66
CA TYR A 137 28.00 1.06 17.22
C TYR A 137 26.72 1.32 16.43
N PHE A 138 26.48 2.55 15.96
CA PHE A 138 25.37 2.83 15.06
C PHE A 138 25.44 1.98 13.78
N GLY A 139 26.62 1.81 13.20
CA GLY A 139 26.85 0.93 12.06
C GLY A 139 26.60 -0.53 12.39
N LYS A 140 27.16 -1.03 13.50
CA LYS A 140 27.03 -2.42 13.95
C LYS A 140 25.58 -2.84 14.22
N TYR A 141 24.77 -1.93 14.76
CA TYR A 141 23.35 -2.18 15.07
C TYR A 141 22.40 -1.68 13.98
N ASN A 142 22.91 -1.32 12.79
CA ASN A 142 22.12 -0.87 11.64
C ASN A 142 21.26 0.39 11.90
N ILE A 143 21.68 1.24 12.83
CA ILE A 143 20.99 2.49 13.16
C ILE A 143 21.48 3.59 12.22
N SER A 144 21.03 3.55 10.99
CA SER A 144 21.41 4.50 9.94
C SER A 144 20.87 5.92 10.21
N PRO A 145 21.62 6.97 9.87
CA PRO A 145 21.07 8.34 9.84
C PRO A 145 20.15 8.58 8.62
N GLY A 146 19.95 7.57 7.77
CA GLY A 146 19.12 7.68 6.59
C GLY A 146 17.64 7.87 6.89
N LEU A 147 16.83 7.99 5.84
CA LEU A 147 15.39 8.08 5.98
C LEU A 147 14.80 6.75 6.48
N HIS A 148 13.99 6.84 7.53
CA HIS A 148 13.25 5.70 8.08
C HIS A 148 11.81 5.82 7.64
N THR A 149 11.46 5.16 6.56
CA THR A 149 10.11 5.12 6.01
C THR A 149 9.37 3.89 6.50
N ARG A 150 8.05 3.99 6.58
CA ARG A 150 7.21 2.80 6.72
C ARG A 150 7.26 2.01 5.42
N LYS A 151 7.72 0.77 5.47
CA LYS A 151 7.77 -0.09 4.28
C LYS A 151 6.35 -0.41 3.83
N PRO A 152 6.02 -0.28 2.54
CA PRO A 152 4.70 -0.66 2.05
C PRO A 152 4.49 -2.16 2.21
N PHE A 153 3.28 -2.55 2.58
CA PHE A 153 2.83 -3.93 2.49
C PHE A 153 2.48 -4.28 1.04
N PRO A 154 2.43 -5.57 0.68
CA PRO A 154 1.86 -6.00 -0.59
C PRO A 154 0.44 -5.46 -0.76
N LEU A 155 0.03 -5.21 -1.99
CA LEU A 155 -1.34 -4.77 -2.26
C LEU A 155 -2.33 -5.87 -1.90
N PRO A 156 -3.44 -5.54 -1.23
CA PRO A 156 -4.49 -6.48 -0.95
C PRO A 156 -5.19 -6.94 -2.24
N THR A 157 -5.82 -8.08 -2.18
CA THR A 157 -6.64 -8.58 -3.27
C THR A 157 -8.11 -8.32 -2.98
N LEU A 158 -8.81 -7.67 -3.91
CA LEU A 158 -10.25 -7.52 -3.84
C LEU A 158 -10.91 -8.73 -4.49
N LYS A 159 -11.70 -9.48 -3.72
CA LYS A 159 -12.62 -10.50 -4.23
C LYS A 159 -14.04 -9.98 -4.13
N PHE A 160 -14.79 -10.10 -5.19
CA PHE A 160 -16.23 -9.89 -5.16
C PHE A 160 -16.94 -10.90 -6.10
N SER A 161 -18.01 -11.46 -5.62
CA SER A 161 -18.83 -12.37 -6.41
C SER A 161 -19.70 -11.54 -7.34
N PRO A 162 -19.74 -11.84 -8.65
CA PRO A 162 -20.74 -11.23 -9.51
C PRO A 162 -22.12 -11.63 -9.00
N CYS A 163 -23.09 -10.73 -9.14
CA CYS A 163 -24.47 -11.14 -8.96
C CYS A 163 -24.78 -12.23 -9.98
N PRO A 164 -25.27 -13.41 -9.55
CA PRO A 164 -25.51 -14.54 -10.47
C PRO A 164 -26.65 -14.28 -11.46
N ILE A 165 -27.31 -13.15 -11.39
CA ILE A 165 -28.47 -12.83 -12.18
C ILE A 165 -28.07 -11.84 -13.28
N THR A 166 -28.05 -12.36 -14.47
CA THR A 166 -27.94 -11.69 -15.76
C THR A 166 -28.50 -10.26 -15.78
N GLY A 167 -27.64 -9.28 -16.05
CA GLY A 167 -28.03 -7.94 -16.48
C GLY A 167 -28.50 -6.99 -15.38
N ILE A 168 -28.12 -7.22 -14.13
CA ILE A 168 -28.54 -6.36 -13.03
C ILE A 168 -27.45 -5.33 -12.72
N SER A 169 -27.88 -4.09 -12.72
CA SER A 169 -27.15 -2.90 -12.39
C SER A 169 -26.48 -2.97 -10.99
N MET A 170 -25.41 -2.18 -10.81
CA MET A 170 -24.67 -2.03 -9.54
C MET A 170 -25.56 -1.68 -8.32
N GLU A 171 -26.83 -1.33 -8.54
CA GLU A 171 -27.79 -0.92 -7.50
C GLU A 171 -28.12 -2.03 -6.48
N TYR A 172 -27.82 -3.29 -6.78
CA TYR A 172 -28.20 -4.42 -5.95
C TYR A 172 -27.01 -5.14 -5.28
N GLN A 173 -25.82 -4.57 -5.32
CA GLN A 173 -24.67 -5.18 -4.68
C GLN A 173 -24.64 -4.86 -3.18
N SER A 174 -24.66 -5.89 -2.36
CA SER A 174 -24.45 -5.75 -0.92
C SER A 174 -22.97 -5.63 -0.59
N ILE A 175 -22.62 -4.83 0.42
CA ILE A 175 -21.25 -4.74 0.97
C ILE A 175 -20.69 -6.13 1.32
N ALA A 176 -21.55 -7.08 1.71
CA ALA A 176 -21.15 -8.45 2.03
C ALA A 176 -20.57 -9.24 0.85
N GLN A 177 -20.76 -8.77 -0.39
CA GLN A 177 -20.21 -9.40 -1.58
C GLN A 177 -18.75 -9.00 -1.87
N PHE A 178 -18.23 -7.97 -1.18
CA PHE A 178 -16.87 -7.52 -1.30
C PHE A 178 -16.03 -8.09 -0.16
N GLN A 179 -14.93 -8.75 -0.51
CA GLN A 179 -13.97 -9.28 0.44
C GLN A 179 -12.58 -8.76 0.09
N ILE A 180 -11.89 -8.24 1.09
CA ILE A 180 -10.50 -7.81 0.94
C ILE A 180 -9.64 -8.88 1.60
N GLU A 181 -8.76 -9.51 0.83
CA GLU A 181 -7.82 -10.51 1.30
C GLU A 181 -6.40 -9.94 1.38
N ASN A 182 -5.61 -10.49 2.29
CA ASN A 182 -4.20 -10.11 2.50
C ASN A 182 -4.02 -8.61 2.79
N TYR A 183 -4.99 -8.00 3.47
CA TYR A 183 -4.87 -6.61 3.90
C TYR A 183 -4.01 -6.52 5.16
N GLU A 184 -2.91 -5.80 5.05
CA GLU A 184 -2.04 -5.47 6.18
C GLU A 184 -1.89 -3.94 6.26
N SER A 185 -1.78 -3.42 7.47
CA SER A 185 -1.58 -1.99 7.69
C SER A 185 -0.63 -1.72 8.86
N HIS A 186 0.08 -0.61 8.78
CA HIS A 186 0.82 -0.08 9.92
C HIS A 186 -0.12 0.46 11.01
N PRO A 187 0.36 0.62 12.25
CA PRO A 187 -0.38 1.32 13.27
C PRO A 187 -0.85 2.70 12.79
N THR A 188 -2.06 3.07 13.20
CA THR A 188 -2.69 4.32 12.79
C THR A 188 -1.89 5.54 13.23
N ILE A 189 -1.63 6.46 12.31
CA ILE A 189 -1.16 7.81 12.63
C ILE A 189 -2.39 8.69 12.88
N LYS A 190 -2.57 9.12 14.11
CA LYS A 190 -3.69 10.00 14.47
C LYS A 190 -3.44 11.41 13.99
N ALA A 191 -4.39 11.97 13.25
CA ALA A 191 -4.37 13.36 12.81
C ALA A 191 -5.72 14.03 13.13
N PRO A 192 -5.72 15.29 13.62
CA PRO A 192 -6.95 16.02 13.83
C PRO A 192 -7.58 16.41 12.50
N LEU A 193 -8.91 16.54 12.47
CA LEU A 193 -9.57 17.15 11.32
C LEU A 193 -9.15 18.63 11.23
N SER A 194 -8.90 19.08 9.99
CA SER A 194 -8.62 20.49 9.71
C SER A 194 -9.94 21.24 9.54
N ASN A 195 -10.07 22.39 10.21
CA ASN A 195 -11.21 23.29 10.11
C ASN A 195 -10.97 24.34 9.06
#